data_55a591a3da5887837256b9ccf41066b9
#
_entry.id   55a591a3da5887837256b9ccf41066b9
#
_cell.length_a   1.000
_cell.length_b   1.000
_cell.length_c   1.000
_cell.angle_alpha   90.00
_cell.angle_beta   90.00
_cell.angle_gamma   90.00
#
_symmetry.space_group_name_H-M   'P 1'
#
loop_
_entity.id
_entity.type
_entity.pdbx_description
1 polymer ?
#
loop_
_entity_poly.entity_id
_entity_poly.type
_entity_poly.pdbx_seq_one_letter_code
_entity_poly.pdbx_strand_id
1 'polypeptide(L)'
;MNPADMKVDQSGAFVKASDVAIEDLGNGITRQILSYGPDIMNCRLWFQSGSAGDIHDHFHSQTTYIESGRFLAHIDGVEREVGAGDSVYITPNSRHGISCIEAGSLIDSFSPVRQDFLASGEQS
;
A
#
# COMPACT_ATOMS: atom_id res chain seq x y z
N MET A 1 -11.82 -22.68 -20.04
CA MET A 1 -10.39 -22.35 -19.90
C MET A 1 -9.68 -23.42 -19.10
N ASN A 2 -8.58 -23.92 -19.61
CA ASN A 2 -7.73 -24.84 -18.89
C ASN A 2 -7.16 -24.13 -17.65
N PRO A 3 -7.16 -24.74 -16.47
CA PRO A 3 -6.56 -24.12 -15.29
C PRO A 3 -5.13 -23.64 -15.49
N ALA A 4 -4.35 -24.30 -16.36
CA ALA A 4 -2.99 -23.87 -16.65
C ALA A 4 -2.93 -22.55 -17.43
N ASP A 5 -4.01 -22.19 -18.10
CA ASP A 5 -4.11 -20.94 -18.87
C ASP A 5 -4.75 -19.81 -18.09
N MET A 6 -5.29 -20.11 -16.93
CA MET A 6 -5.86 -19.10 -16.06
C MET A 6 -4.74 -18.32 -15.41
N LYS A 7 -4.73 -17.03 -15.70
CA LYS A 7 -3.82 -16.15 -14.96
C LYS A 7 -4.39 -15.92 -13.59
N VAL A 8 -3.74 -16.50 -12.60
CA VAL A 8 -4.02 -16.20 -11.20
C VAL A 8 -3.00 -15.15 -10.81
N ASP A 9 -3.46 -13.96 -10.52
CA ASP A 9 -2.59 -12.88 -10.09
C ASP A 9 -2.06 -13.22 -8.70
N GLN A 10 -0.85 -13.72 -8.68
CA GLN A 10 -0.17 -14.03 -7.44
C GLN A 10 1.34 -13.97 -7.65
N SER A 11 2.04 -13.63 -6.59
CA SER A 11 3.50 -13.69 -6.54
C SER A 11 3.95 -15.14 -6.33
N GLY A 12 5.25 -15.37 -6.41
CA GLY A 12 5.85 -16.59 -5.86
C GLY A 12 5.65 -16.63 -4.35
N ALA A 13 5.85 -17.81 -3.76
CA ALA A 13 5.74 -17.98 -2.31
C ALA A 13 6.78 -17.13 -1.56
N PHE A 14 7.95 -16.96 -2.15
CA PHE A 14 9.03 -16.16 -1.59
C PHE A 14 9.26 -14.96 -2.52
N VAL A 15 9.23 -13.77 -1.96
CA VAL A 15 9.50 -12.53 -2.69
C VAL A 15 10.66 -11.83 -2.01
N LYS A 16 11.77 -11.71 -2.73
CA LYS A 16 12.92 -10.95 -2.26
C LYS A 16 12.80 -9.52 -2.75
N ALA A 17 12.88 -8.56 -1.86
CA ALA A 17 12.76 -7.15 -2.21
C ALA A 17 13.77 -6.74 -3.29
N SER A 18 14.98 -7.32 -3.27
CA SER A 18 16.00 -7.03 -4.28
C SER A 18 15.60 -7.43 -5.70
N ASP A 19 14.63 -8.33 -5.84
CA ASP A 19 14.16 -8.81 -7.15
C ASP A 19 12.94 -8.04 -7.64
N VAL A 20 12.42 -7.11 -6.85
CA VAL A 20 11.20 -6.37 -7.17
C VAL A 20 11.55 -4.93 -7.48
N ALA A 21 11.07 -4.45 -8.63
CA ALA A 21 11.27 -3.08 -9.04
C ALA A 21 10.59 -2.12 -8.05
N ILE A 22 11.24 -0.98 -7.81
CA ILE A 22 10.66 0.12 -7.06
C ILE A 22 9.96 1.03 -8.05
N GLU A 23 8.67 1.26 -7.83
CA GLU A 23 7.86 2.15 -8.67
C GLU A 23 7.89 3.56 -8.09
N ASP A 24 8.09 4.54 -8.94
CA ASP A 24 7.97 5.95 -8.55
C ASP A 24 6.52 6.39 -8.78
N LEU A 25 5.81 6.68 -7.70
CA LEU A 25 4.42 7.13 -7.78
C LEU A 25 4.29 8.64 -7.93
N GLY A 26 5.41 9.36 -7.91
CA GLY A 26 5.42 10.81 -7.90
C GLY A 26 5.23 11.38 -6.50
N ASN A 27 5.38 12.69 -6.39
CA ASN A 27 5.19 13.43 -5.13
C ASN A 27 6.04 12.93 -3.97
N GLY A 28 7.20 12.32 -4.26
CA GLY A 28 8.10 11.84 -3.22
C GLY A 28 7.70 10.50 -2.62
N ILE A 29 6.87 9.74 -3.30
CA ILE A 29 6.39 8.44 -2.83
C ILE A 29 6.85 7.36 -3.80
N THR A 30 7.45 6.29 -3.27
CA THR A 30 7.84 5.11 -4.03
C THR A 30 7.20 3.86 -3.42
N ARG A 31 7.04 2.82 -4.23
CA ARG A 31 6.33 1.60 -3.83
C ARG A 31 7.00 0.36 -4.39
N GLN A 32 7.02 -0.70 -3.59
CA GLN A 32 7.26 -2.07 -4.04
C GLN A 32 6.02 -2.90 -3.75
N ILE A 33 5.56 -3.64 -4.74
CA ILE A 33 4.54 -4.67 -4.53
C ILE A 33 5.29 -5.95 -4.17
N LEU A 34 5.08 -6.45 -2.96
CA LEU A 34 5.77 -7.62 -2.45
C LEU A 34 4.92 -8.88 -2.69
N SER A 35 4.72 -9.69 -1.66
CA SER A 35 3.96 -10.93 -1.81
C SER A 35 2.46 -10.66 -1.93
N TYR A 36 1.79 -11.40 -2.79
CA TYR A 36 0.36 -11.27 -2.96
C TYR A 36 -0.26 -12.53 -3.59
N GLY A 37 -1.52 -12.69 -3.34
CA GLY A 37 -2.41 -13.65 -3.98
C GLY A 37 -3.75 -13.00 -4.24
N PRO A 38 -4.76 -13.73 -4.72
CA PRO A 38 -6.06 -13.12 -5.07
C PRO A 38 -6.75 -12.41 -3.91
N ASP A 39 -6.51 -12.84 -2.69
CA ASP A 39 -7.23 -12.38 -1.49
C ASP A 39 -6.41 -11.47 -0.59
N ILE A 40 -5.13 -11.27 -0.87
CA ILE A 40 -4.26 -10.44 -0.02
C ILE A 40 -3.07 -9.90 -0.82
N MET A 41 -2.60 -8.71 -0.45
CA MET A 41 -1.43 -8.10 -1.08
C MET A 41 -0.68 -7.27 -0.05
N ASN A 42 0.65 -7.41 -0.04
CA ASN A 42 1.55 -6.56 0.74
C ASN A 42 2.29 -5.60 -0.18
N CYS A 43 2.32 -4.33 0.21
CA CYS A 43 3.11 -3.30 -0.45
C CYS A 43 3.96 -2.56 0.57
N ARG A 44 5.16 -2.19 0.18
CA ARG A 44 6.01 -1.33 0.99
C ARG A 44 6.15 0.01 0.28
N LEU A 45 5.95 1.08 1.02
CA LEU A 45 6.03 2.44 0.49
C LEU A 45 7.03 3.25 1.29
N TRP A 46 7.73 4.14 0.59
CA TRP A 46 8.63 5.12 1.18
C TRP A 46 8.11 6.51 0.86
N PHE A 47 8.12 7.38 1.84
CA PHE A 47 7.64 8.75 1.71
C PHE A 47 8.75 9.71 2.08
N GLN A 48 8.94 10.71 1.26
CA GLN A 48 9.74 11.87 1.63
C GLN A 48 8.94 12.76 2.58
N SER A 49 9.64 13.51 3.42
CA SER A 49 9.00 14.48 4.31
C SER A 49 8.15 15.47 3.51
N GLY A 50 6.94 15.70 3.95
CA GLY A 50 5.98 16.57 3.28
C GLY A 50 5.16 15.91 2.18
N SER A 51 5.46 14.65 1.82
CA SER A 51 4.68 13.92 0.82
C SER A 51 3.31 13.55 1.35
N ALA A 52 2.32 13.54 0.48
CA ALA A 52 0.97 13.14 0.83
C ALA A 52 0.33 12.39 -0.32
N GLY A 53 -0.35 11.29 0.01
CA GLY A 53 -1.25 10.63 -0.92
C GLY A 53 -2.62 11.31 -0.87
N ASP A 54 -3.37 11.21 -1.96
CA ASP A 54 -4.71 11.78 -2.03
C ASP A 54 -5.67 11.04 -1.09
N ILE A 55 -6.62 11.79 -0.54
CA ILE A 55 -7.71 11.17 0.22
C ILE A 55 -8.63 10.47 -0.79
N HIS A 56 -8.85 9.19 -0.56
CA HIS A 56 -9.62 8.34 -1.47
C HIS A 56 -10.34 7.25 -0.69
N ASP A 57 -11.08 6.43 -1.41
CA ASP A 57 -11.71 5.24 -0.86
C ASP A 57 -11.57 4.07 -1.84
N HIS A 58 -11.73 2.88 -1.34
CA HIS A 58 -11.76 1.65 -2.12
C HIS A 58 -12.49 0.56 -1.33
N PHE A 59 -12.98 -0.44 -2.04
CA PHE A 59 -13.74 -1.52 -1.39
C PHE A 59 -12.87 -2.48 -0.58
N HIS A 60 -11.55 -2.44 -0.77
CA HIS A 60 -10.61 -3.31 -0.07
C HIS A 60 -10.53 -2.95 1.41
N SER A 61 -10.36 -3.98 2.25
CA SER A 61 -9.85 -3.76 3.60
C SER A 61 -8.36 -3.47 3.53
N GLN A 62 -7.88 -2.64 4.41
CA GLN A 62 -6.46 -2.27 4.43
C GLN A 62 -5.96 -2.14 5.86
N THR A 63 -4.75 -2.63 6.10
CA THR A 63 -3.97 -2.25 7.27
C THR A 63 -2.72 -1.54 6.81
N THR A 64 -2.27 -0.58 7.60
CA THR A 64 -1.02 0.15 7.37
C THR A 64 -0.18 0.05 8.62
N TYR A 65 1.01 -0.50 8.48
CA TYR A 65 1.99 -0.63 9.57
C TYR A 65 3.14 0.34 9.31
N ILE A 66 3.44 1.20 10.27
CA ILE A 66 4.51 2.19 10.13
C ILE A 66 5.82 1.54 10.57
N GLU A 67 6.78 1.46 9.64
CA GLU A 67 8.12 0.94 9.93
C GLU A 67 9.02 2.02 10.51
N SER A 68 8.99 3.21 9.92
CA SER A 68 9.87 4.32 10.29
C SER A 68 9.23 5.65 9.93
N GLY A 69 9.71 6.72 10.53
CA GLY A 69 9.21 8.05 10.26
C GLY A 69 7.96 8.39 11.08
N ARG A 70 7.32 9.51 10.73
CA ARG A 70 6.08 9.95 11.36
C ARG A 70 5.11 10.41 10.29
N PHE A 71 3.85 10.06 10.47
CA PHE A 71 2.80 10.31 9.51
C PHE A 71 1.56 10.85 10.21
N LEU A 72 0.73 11.54 9.44
CA LEU A 72 -0.60 11.94 9.86
C LEU A 72 -1.59 11.10 9.06
N ALA A 73 -2.32 10.22 9.73
CA ALA A 73 -3.33 9.37 9.10
C ALA A 73 -4.70 10.05 9.18
N HIS A 74 -5.42 10.03 8.07
CA HIS A 74 -6.76 10.59 7.94
C HIS A 74 -7.72 9.46 7.65
N ILE A 75 -8.71 9.24 8.52
CA ILE A 75 -9.73 8.21 8.32
C ILE A 75 -11.08 8.81 8.68
N ASP A 76 -11.98 8.87 7.68
CA ASP A 76 -13.35 9.37 7.86
C ASP A 76 -13.41 10.71 8.60
N GLY A 77 -12.51 11.62 8.25
CA GLY A 77 -12.46 12.96 8.83
C GLY A 77 -11.72 13.04 10.17
N VAL A 78 -11.20 11.92 10.67
CA VAL A 78 -10.43 11.90 11.92
C VAL A 78 -8.95 11.83 11.58
N GLU A 79 -8.15 12.69 12.18
CA GLU A 79 -6.70 12.72 11.99
C GLU A 79 -5.99 12.23 13.25
N ARG A 80 -4.96 11.40 13.06
CA ARG A 80 -4.07 10.94 14.15
C ARG A 80 -2.65 10.86 13.65
N GLU A 81 -1.71 11.30 14.46
CA GLU A 81 -0.30 11.09 14.20
C GLU A 81 0.07 9.66 14.56
N VAL A 82 0.83 9.00 13.68
CA VAL A 82 1.33 7.63 13.87
C VAL A 82 2.81 7.59 13.56
N GLY A 83 3.53 6.74 14.25
CA GLY A 83 4.97 6.57 14.08
C GLY A 83 5.37 5.10 14.11
N ALA A 84 6.68 4.85 14.12
CA ALA A 84 7.24 3.51 14.05
C ALA A 84 6.59 2.55 15.05
N GLY A 85 6.09 1.42 14.57
CA GLY A 85 5.42 0.41 15.37
C GLY A 85 3.91 0.57 15.46
N ASP A 86 3.37 1.71 15.05
CA ASP A 86 1.93 1.93 15.06
C ASP A 86 1.28 1.33 13.82
N SER A 87 -0.01 1.03 13.94
CA SER A 87 -0.76 0.53 12.80
C SER A 87 -2.15 1.15 12.74
N VAL A 88 -2.72 1.13 11.54
CA VAL A 88 -4.02 1.72 11.26
C VAL A 88 -4.85 0.67 10.51
N TYR A 89 -6.13 0.54 10.87
CA TYR A 89 -7.06 -0.28 10.13
C TYR A 89 -8.06 0.61 9.39
N ILE A 90 -8.21 0.36 8.10
CA ILE A 90 -9.09 1.11 7.21
C ILE A 90 -10.15 0.15 6.71
N THR A 91 -11.41 0.40 7.12
CA THR A 91 -12.55 -0.44 6.72
C THR A 91 -12.88 -0.23 5.24
N PRO A 92 -13.53 -1.21 4.59
CA PRO A 92 -13.95 -1.04 3.20
C PRO A 92 -14.74 0.25 2.98
N ASN A 93 -14.39 0.96 1.90
CA ASN A 93 -15.05 2.19 1.45
C ASN A 93 -14.90 3.40 2.38
N SER A 94 -14.08 3.29 3.40
CA SER A 94 -13.76 4.41 4.28
C SER A 94 -12.87 5.42 3.53
N ARG A 95 -13.20 6.71 3.63
CA ARG A 95 -12.35 7.76 3.05
C ARG A 95 -11.11 7.93 3.91
N HIS A 96 -9.96 7.81 3.28
CA HIS A 96 -8.70 7.82 4.01
C HIS A 96 -7.56 8.38 3.16
N GLY A 97 -6.51 8.75 3.84
CA GLY A 97 -5.25 9.18 3.24
C GLY A 97 -4.18 9.27 4.29
N ILE A 98 -2.96 9.51 3.86
CA ILE A 98 -1.83 9.64 4.76
C ILE A 98 -0.89 10.73 4.23
N SER A 99 -0.36 11.53 5.14
CA SER A 99 0.68 12.50 4.83
C SER A 99 1.90 12.25 5.70
N CYS A 100 3.06 12.56 5.15
CA CYS A 100 4.34 12.28 5.81
C CYS A 100 4.86 13.53 6.50
N ILE A 101 5.09 13.43 7.82
CA ILE A 101 5.69 14.49 8.62
C ILE A 101 7.21 14.35 8.60
N GLU A 102 7.70 13.16 8.95
CA GLU A 102 9.12 12.82 8.87
C GLU A 102 9.28 11.64 7.92
N ALA A 103 10.23 11.74 6.99
CA ALA A 103 10.49 10.72 5.99
C ALA A 103 10.56 9.34 6.62
N GLY A 104 9.93 8.37 5.98
CA GLY A 104 9.89 7.02 6.49
C GLY A 104 9.22 6.05 5.54
N SER A 105 8.94 4.87 6.06
CA SER A 105 8.34 3.79 5.30
C SER A 105 7.21 3.12 6.04
N LEU A 106 6.32 2.51 5.29
CA LEU A 106 5.17 1.79 5.81
C LEU A 106 4.87 0.57 4.96
N ILE A 107 4.12 -0.35 5.54
CA ILE A 107 3.60 -1.54 4.86
C ILE A 107 2.09 -1.42 4.80
N ASP A 108 1.56 -1.45 3.57
CA ASP A 108 0.13 -1.56 3.33
C ASP A 108 -0.20 -3.00 3.00
N SER A 109 -1.22 -3.53 3.66
CA SER A 109 -1.76 -4.86 3.36
C SER A 109 -3.21 -4.70 2.96
N PHE A 110 -3.57 -5.27 1.82
CA PHE A 110 -4.92 -5.16 1.23
C PHE A 110 -5.58 -6.52 1.13
N SER A 111 -6.89 -6.55 1.29
CA SER A 111 -7.71 -7.72 1.01
C SER A 111 -9.03 -7.27 0.36
N PRO A 112 -9.36 -7.77 -0.83
CA PRO A 112 -8.56 -8.61 -1.71
C PRO A 112 -7.38 -7.85 -2.34
N VAL A 113 -6.72 -8.50 -3.30
CA VAL A 113 -5.62 -7.89 -4.04
C VAL A 113 -6.05 -6.62 -4.76
N ARG A 114 -5.16 -5.64 -4.82
CA ARG A 114 -5.36 -4.41 -5.59
C ARG A 114 -5.07 -4.70 -7.06
N GLN A 115 -6.09 -5.08 -7.81
CA GLN A 115 -5.98 -5.37 -9.24
C GLN A 115 -5.47 -4.17 -10.02
N ASP A 116 -5.87 -2.97 -9.62
CA ASP A 116 -5.45 -1.73 -10.23
C ASP A 116 -3.93 -1.52 -10.13
N PHE A 117 -3.29 -2.02 -9.05
CA PHE A 117 -1.83 -1.92 -8.91
C PHE A 117 -1.10 -2.86 -9.88
N LEU A 118 -1.71 -3.97 -10.24
CA LEU A 118 -1.11 -4.99 -11.11
C LEU A 118 -1.33 -4.69 -12.59
N ALA A 119 -2.28 -3.84 -12.91
CA ALA A 119 -2.66 -3.54 -14.28
C ALA A 119 -1.72 -2.52 -14.90
N SER A 120 -0.84 -2.98 -15.80
CA SER A 120 -0.10 -2.14 -16.75
C SER A 120 0.65 -0.95 -16.16
N GLY A 121 1.22 -1.09 -14.97
CA GLY A 121 1.93 0.00 -14.33
C GLY A 121 1.03 1.14 -13.90
N GLU A 122 -0.24 0.86 -13.67
CA GLU A 122 -1.22 1.84 -13.22
C GLU A 122 -0.79 2.46 -11.90
N GLN A 123 -0.85 3.78 -11.86
CA GLN A 123 -0.59 4.54 -10.65
C GLN A 123 -1.89 4.67 -9.89
N SER A 124 -1.94 4.23 -8.70
CA SER A 124 -3.14 4.36 -7.88
C SER A 124 -3.32 5.78 -7.36
#